data_e28d5c1ab2750263d34030e9903159fc
#
_entry.id   e28d5c1ab2750263d34030e9903159fc
#
_cell.length_a   1.000
_cell.length_b   1.000
_cell.length_c   1.000
_cell.angle_alpha   90.00
_cell.angle_beta   90.00
_cell.angle_gamma   90.00
#
_symmetry.space_group_name_H-M   'P 1'
#
loop_
_entity.id
_entity.type
_entity.pdbx_description
1 polymer ?
#
loop_
_entity_poly.entity_id
_entity_poly.type
_entity_poly.pdbx_seq_one_letter_code
_entity_poly.pdbx_strand_id
1 'polypeptide(L)'
;MSEFTCHNLAPGEAAMVFPLMREAEPGLQLKTWLRFGRRVMNPRRAAQCGIIVVQRRARPMPCGLFIYHREDDLVHGPTLVAEHIVALDLLDPAPVMRALIEELDRLAKELECSAIRAMVLGQESLVATGLREAGHRPEGATLWKRLLGEGSARHERMPAC
;
A
#
# COMPACT_ATOMS: atom_id res chain seq x y z
N MET A 1 7.94 -2.86 -23.40
CA MET A 1 7.27 -1.70 -22.74
C MET A 1 6.29 -2.26 -21.71
N SER A 2 6.37 -1.79 -20.48
CA SER A 2 5.44 -2.24 -19.42
C SER A 2 4.00 -1.83 -19.76
N GLU A 3 3.05 -2.73 -19.54
CA GLU A 3 1.61 -2.47 -19.69
C GLU A 3 1.11 -1.43 -18.67
N PHE A 4 1.84 -1.28 -17.57
CA PHE A 4 1.50 -0.41 -16.45
C PHE A 4 2.40 0.81 -16.38
N THR A 5 1.87 1.87 -15.77
CA THR A 5 2.60 3.06 -15.34
C THR A 5 2.43 3.25 -13.84
N CYS A 6 3.51 3.61 -13.17
CA CYS A 6 3.53 3.89 -11.74
C CYS A 6 3.92 5.35 -11.52
N HIS A 7 3.28 6.02 -10.58
CA HIS A 7 3.60 7.39 -10.22
C HIS A 7 3.21 7.70 -8.78
N ASN A 8 3.84 8.72 -8.21
CA ASN A 8 3.42 9.28 -6.92
C ASN A 8 2.09 9.99 -7.09
N LEU A 9 1.12 9.66 -6.22
CA LEU A 9 -0.18 10.29 -6.21
C LEU A 9 -0.06 11.76 -5.83
N ALA A 10 -0.60 12.64 -6.68
CA ALA A 10 -0.68 14.06 -6.38
C ALA A 10 -1.86 14.38 -5.44
N PRO A 11 -1.76 15.45 -4.61
CA PRO A 11 -2.83 15.81 -3.66
C PRO A 11 -4.22 15.96 -4.29
N GLY A 12 -4.31 16.45 -5.52
CA GLY A 12 -5.58 16.60 -6.26
C GLY A 12 -6.20 15.29 -6.72
N GLU A 13 -5.45 14.20 -6.74
CA GLU A 13 -5.89 12.88 -7.22
C GLU A 13 -6.42 11.98 -6.10
N ALA A 14 -6.31 12.38 -4.84
CA ALA A 14 -6.65 11.55 -3.68
C ALA A 14 -8.09 11.00 -3.72
N ALA A 15 -9.05 11.80 -4.18
CA ALA A 15 -10.44 11.36 -4.29
C ALA A 15 -10.63 10.27 -5.36
N MET A 16 -9.83 10.29 -6.42
CA MET A 16 -9.92 9.33 -7.53
C MET A 16 -9.54 7.91 -7.11
N VAL A 17 -8.60 7.76 -6.17
CA VAL A 17 -8.14 6.45 -5.68
C VAL A 17 -8.91 5.95 -4.46
N PHE A 18 -9.85 6.73 -3.94
CA PHE A 18 -10.65 6.35 -2.78
C PHE A 18 -11.45 5.05 -2.96
N PRO A 19 -12.08 4.78 -4.12
CA PRO A 19 -12.75 3.49 -4.34
C PRO A 19 -11.81 2.29 -4.18
N LEU A 20 -10.56 2.42 -4.64
CA LEU A 20 -9.54 1.38 -4.51
C LEU A 20 -9.15 1.15 -3.04
N MET A 21 -9.02 2.22 -2.27
CA MET A 21 -8.76 2.13 -0.83
C MET A 21 -9.91 1.49 -0.05
N ARG A 22 -11.16 1.70 -0.46
CA ARG A 22 -12.33 1.06 0.18
C ARG A 22 -12.38 -0.44 -0.01
N GLU A 23 -11.78 -0.99 -1.05
CA GLU A 23 -11.65 -2.44 -1.21
C GLU A 23 -10.76 -3.05 -0.12
N ALA A 24 -9.67 -2.37 0.24
CA ALA A 24 -8.80 -2.80 1.34
C ALA A 24 -9.38 -2.49 2.73
N GLU A 25 -10.06 -1.35 2.86
CA GLU A 25 -10.58 -0.81 4.13
C GLU A 25 -12.05 -0.38 3.96
N PRO A 26 -13.01 -1.33 3.99
CA PRO A 26 -14.43 -1.04 3.73
C PRO A 26 -15.06 -0.01 4.66
N GLY A 27 -14.53 0.14 5.88
CA GLY A 27 -14.97 1.15 6.85
C GLY A 27 -14.37 2.54 6.68
N LEU A 28 -13.47 2.72 5.70
CA LEU A 28 -12.78 3.99 5.47
C LEU A 28 -13.76 5.05 4.93
N GLN A 29 -13.76 6.22 5.57
CA GLN A 29 -14.54 7.36 5.11
C GLN A 29 -13.70 8.29 4.24
N LEU A 30 -14.29 8.86 3.19
CA LEU A 30 -13.61 9.78 2.27
C LEU A 30 -12.93 10.95 2.99
N LYS A 31 -13.60 11.55 3.99
CA LYS A 31 -13.04 12.65 4.78
C LYS A 31 -11.75 12.25 5.51
N THR A 32 -11.72 11.04 6.06
CA THR A 32 -10.55 10.48 6.75
C THR A 32 -9.41 10.24 5.76
N TRP A 33 -9.72 9.64 4.62
CA TRP A 33 -8.77 9.42 3.53
C TRP A 33 -8.15 10.72 3.02
N LEU A 34 -8.95 11.72 2.69
CA LEU A 34 -8.47 13.01 2.20
C LEU A 34 -7.60 13.74 3.22
N ARG A 35 -7.93 13.64 4.51
CA ARG A 35 -7.10 14.22 5.58
C ARG A 35 -5.77 13.50 5.74
N PHE A 36 -5.76 12.18 5.67
CA PHE A 36 -4.55 11.35 5.68
C PHE A 36 -3.68 11.66 4.45
N GLY A 37 -4.26 11.63 3.26
CA GLY A 37 -3.57 11.89 2.01
C GLY A 37 -2.85 13.23 1.99
N ARG A 38 -3.48 14.30 2.47
CA ARG A 38 -2.85 15.63 2.55
C ARG A 38 -1.56 15.64 3.38
N ARG A 39 -1.42 14.77 4.37
CA ARG A 39 -0.20 14.66 5.19
C ARG A 39 0.88 13.84 4.50
N VAL A 40 0.48 12.78 3.82
CA VAL A 40 1.41 11.82 3.19
C VAL A 40 1.89 12.28 1.82
N MET A 41 1.02 12.92 1.04
CA MET A 41 1.30 13.38 -0.33
C MET A 41 1.98 14.75 -0.39
N ASN A 42 2.83 15.08 0.57
CA ASN A 42 3.59 16.32 0.52
C ASN A 42 4.83 16.13 -0.39
N PRO A 43 4.96 16.84 -1.52
CA PRO A 43 6.09 16.70 -2.45
C PRO A 43 7.46 16.93 -1.79
N ARG A 44 7.53 17.79 -0.76
CA ARG A 44 8.77 18.03 0.00
C ARG A 44 9.20 16.83 0.84
N ARG A 45 8.33 15.86 1.05
CA ARG A 45 8.57 14.65 1.82
C ARG A 45 8.54 13.37 0.96
N ALA A 46 8.51 13.49 -0.36
CA ALA A 46 8.44 12.33 -1.25
C ALA A 46 9.60 11.34 -1.09
N ALA A 47 10.76 11.82 -0.65
CA ALA A 47 11.88 10.95 -0.26
C ALA A 47 11.68 10.21 1.08
N GLN A 48 10.62 10.52 1.84
CA GLN A 48 10.34 9.92 3.14
C GLN A 48 9.01 9.19 3.20
N CYS A 49 8.00 9.68 2.47
CA CYS A 49 6.67 9.05 2.45
C CYS A 49 5.87 9.49 1.23
N GLY A 50 4.93 8.66 0.82
CA GLY A 50 4.06 8.94 -0.29
C GLY A 50 3.06 7.82 -0.55
N ILE A 51 2.33 7.96 -1.65
CA ILE A 51 1.39 6.96 -2.16
C ILE A 51 1.77 6.70 -3.61
N ILE A 52 2.09 5.48 -3.93
CA ILE A 52 2.31 5.05 -5.31
C ILE A 52 1.01 4.50 -5.87
N VAL A 53 0.70 4.90 -7.08
CA VAL A 53 -0.45 4.41 -7.84
C VAL A 53 0.01 3.72 -9.09
N VAL A 54 -0.62 2.60 -9.38
CA VAL A 54 -0.44 1.82 -10.61
C VAL A 54 -1.70 1.92 -11.46
N GLN A 55 -1.52 2.20 -12.73
CA GLN A 55 -2.59 2.25 -13.72
C GLN A 55 -2.17 1.60 -15.03
N ARG A 56 -3.13 1.04 -15.78
CA ARG A 56 -2.87 0.53 -17.12
C ARG A 56 -2.68 1.69 -18.10
N ARG A 57 -1.71 1.60 -19.01
CA ARG A 57 -1.49 2.63 -20.05
C ARG A 57 -2.73 2.87 -20.91
N ALA A 58 -3.49 1.83 -21.19
CA ALA A 58 -4.70 1.91 -22.01
C ALA A 58 -5.93 2.43 -21.24
N ARG A 59 -5.86 2.56 -19.91
CA ARG A 59 -6.98 2.96 -19.06
C ARG A 59 -6.46 3.87 -17.95
N PRO A 60 -6.88 5.13 -17.87
CA PRO A 60 -6.38 6.09 -16.89
C PRO A 60 -6.90 5.84 -15.45
N MET A 61 -7.64 4.75 -15.23
CA MET A 61 -8.15 4.39 -13.92
C MET A 61 -7.09 3.64 -13.11
N PRO A 62 -6.83 4.05 -11.87
CA PRO A 62 -5.97 3.32 -10.95
C PRO A 62 -6.45 1.89 -10.73
N CYS A 63 -5.54 0.93 -10.78
CA CYS A 63 -5.81 -0.48 -10.52
C CYS A 63 -4.98 -1.07 -9.38
N GLY A 64 -4.02 -0.32 -8.88
CA GLY A 64 -3.24 -0.70 -7.72
C GLY A 64 -2.66 0.51 -7.00
N LEU A 65 -2.34 0.34 -5.73
CA LEU A 65 -1.61 1.33 -4.95
C LEU A 65 -0.91 0.68 -3.76
N PHE A 66 0.08 1.38 -3.23
CA PHE A 66 0.58 1.19 -1.87
C PHE A 66 0.96 2.53 -1.24
N ILE A 67 0.90 2.58 0.08
CA ILE A 67 1.37 3.71 0.87
C ILE A 67 2.75 3.35 1.38
N TYR A 68 3.71 4.26 1.29
CA TYR A 68 5.06 4.01 1.76
C TYR A 68 5.58 5.08 2.70
N HIS A 69 6.49 4.67 3.56
CA HIS A 69 7.38 5.57 4.28
C HIS A 69 8.76 4.93 4.46
N ARG A 70 9.78 5.77 4.60
CA ARG A 70 11.14 5.35 4.92
C ARG A 70 11.37 5.49 6.42
N GLU A 71 11.97 4.49 7.02
CA GLU A 71 12.38 4.51 8.42
C GLU A 71 13.78 3.90 8.57
N ASP A 72 14.42 4.14 9.71
CA ASP A 72 15.66 3.48 10.07
C ASP A 72 15.35 2.33 11.03
N ASP A 73 15.57 1.11 10.55
CA ASP A 73 15.41 -0.12 11.33
C ASP A 73 16.74 -0.49 11.99
N LEU A 74 16.69 -0.93 13.26
CA LEU A 74 17.89 -1.26 14.03
C LEU A 74 18.67 -2.43 13.42
N VAL A 75 17.97 -3.40 12.84
CA VAL A 75 18.56 -4.64 12.31
C VAL A 75 18.85 -4.52 10.82
N HIS A 76 17.90 -3.95 10.07
CA HIS A 76 17.91 -3.92 8.61
C HIS A 76 18.43 -2.60 8.02
N GLY A 77 18.67 -1.58 8.87
CA GLY A 77 19.09 -0.25 8.41
C GLY A 77 17.97 0.55 7.74
N PRO A 78 18.30 1.41 6.75
CA PRO A 78 17.29 2.17 6.03
C PRO A 78 16.28 1.23 5.35
N THR A 79 15.03 1.32 5.75
CA THR A 79 13.96 0.39 5.34
C THR A 79 12.83 1.14 4.68
N LEU A 80 12.38 0.65 3.54
CA LEU A 80 11.14 1.08 2.91
C LEU A 80 9.99 0.27 3.49
N VAL A 81 9.05 0.93 4.16
CA VAL A 81 7.83 0.31 4.68
C VAL A 81 6.71 0.55 3.71
N ALA A 82 6.05 -0.52 3.27
CA ALA A 82 4.86 -0.47 2.41
C ALA A 82 3.63 -0.98 3.18
N GLU A 83 2.58 -0.20 3.15
CA GLU A 83 1.32 -0.48 3.83
C GLU A 83 0.14 -0.32 2.85
N HIS A 84 -1.01 -0.91 3.19
CA HIS A 84 -2.22 -0.82 2.38
C HIS A 84 -1.98 -1.15 0.90
N ILE A 85 -1.29 -2.26 0.65
CA ILE A 85 -1.01 -2.73 -0.71
C ILE A 85 -2.30 -3.28 -1.31
N VAL A 86 -2.77 -2.67 -2.38
CA VAL A 86 -4.02 -3.03 -3.06
C VAL A 86 -3.75 -3.29 -4.54
N ALA A 87 -4.18 -4.43 -5.02
CA ALA A 87 -4.20 -4.76 -6.44
C ALA A 87 -5.61 -5.19 -6.81
N LEU A 88 -6.22 -4.50 -7.77
CA LEU A 88 -7.58 -4.75 -8.22
C LEU A 88 -7.61 -4.86 -9.74
N ASP A 89 -8.14 -5.96 -10.22
CA ASP A 89 -8.49 -6.16 -11.62
C ASP A 89 -9.69 -7.11 -11.72
N LEU A 90 -10.57 -6.87 -12.68
CA LEU A 90 -11.80 -7.66 -12.86
C LEU A 90 -11.53 -9.09 -13.33
N LEU A 91 -10.42 -9.32 -14.02
CA LEU A 91 -10.09 -10.62 -14.62
C LEU A 91 -8.95 -11.30 -13.86
N ASP A 92 -7.82 -10.61 -13.72
CA ASP A 92 -6.63 -11.15 -13.08
C ASP A 92 -5.83 -10.02 -12.42
N PRO A 93 -5.80 -9.94 -11.09
CA PRO A 93 -5.02 -8.93 -10.37
C PRO A 93 -3.51 -9.25 -10.28
N ALA A 94 -3.05 -10.45 -10.67
CA ALA A 94 -1.65 -10.84 -10.54
C ALA A 94 -0.68 -9.94 -11.35
N PRO A 95 -0.99 -9.50 -12.59
CA PRO A 95 -0.14 -8.54 -13.30
C PRO A 95 -0.04 -7.18 -12.59
N VAL A 96 -1.13 -6.70 -11.98
CA VAL A 96 -1.13 -5.47 -11.19
C VAL A 96 -0.24 -5.62 -9.95
N MET A 97 -0.35 -6.76 -9.26
CA MET A 97 0.47 -7.07 -8.09
C MET A 97 1.96 -7.12 -8.46
N ARG A 98 2.30 -7.71 -9.60
CA ARG A 98 3.68 -7.74 -10.10
C ARG A 98 4.21 -6.33 -10.35
N ALA A 99 3.42 -5.47 -11.00
CA ALA A 99 3.81 -4.08 -11.24
C ALA A 99 4.02 -3.29 -9.94
N LEU A 100 3.20 -3.55 -8.90
CA LEU A 100 3.38 -2.96 -7.57
C LEU A 100 4.69 -3.40 -6.91
N ILE A 101 5.02 -4.69 -6.99
CA ILE A 101 6.27 -5.24 -6.44
C ILE A 101 7.49 -4.69 -7.17
N GLU A 102 7.47 -4.66 -8.49
CA GLU A 102 8.56 -4.09 -9.30
C GLU A 102 8.78 -2.61 -8.95
N GLU A 103 7.70 -1.85 -8.76
CA GLU A 103 7.79 -0.45 -8.35
C GLU A 103 8.28 -0.29 -6.91
N LEU A 104 7.89 -1.18 -6.01
CA LEU A 104 8.35 -1.20 -4.62
C LEU A 104 9.88 -1.42 -4.56
N ASP A 105 10.39 -2.39 -5.33
CA ASP A 105 11.82 -2.65 -5.46
C ASP A 105 12.59 -1.47 -6.08
N ARG A 106 12.01 -0.85 -7.11
CA ARG A 106 12.58 0.34 -7.76
C ARG A 106 12.69 1.50 -6.79
N LEU A 107 11.59 1.77 -6.06
CA LEU A 107 11.51 2.85 -5.09
C LEU A 107 12.49 2.64 -3.92
N ALA A 108 12.59 1.42 -3.42
CA ALA A 108 13.54 1.10 -2.35
C ALA A 108 14.99 1.39 -2.76
N LYS A 109 15.36 1.04 -3.99
CA LYS A 109 16.69 1.35 -4.54
C LYS A 109 16.90 2.85 -4.72
N GLU A 110 15.91 3.58 -5.25
CA GLU A 110 15.96 5.02 -5.44
C GLU A 110 16.11 5.78 -4.11
N LEU A 111 15.45 5.30 -3.05
CA LEU A 111 15.52 5.86 -1.71
C LEU A 111 16.69 5.32 -0.88
N GLU A 112 17.60 4.57 -1.49
CA GLU A 112 18.79 3.98 -0.84
C GLU A 112 18.44 3.14 0.40
N CYS A 113 17.32 2.39 0.32
CA CYS A 113 16.92 1.47 1.36
C CYS A 113 17.63 0.12 1.19
N SER A 114 18.06 -0.46 2.31
CA SER A 114 18.69 -1.79 2.38
C SER A 114 17.69 -2.93 2.56
N ALA A 115 16.45 -2.62 2.95
CA ALA A 115 15.37 -3.58 3.16
C ALA A 115 14.01 -3.02 2.78
N ILE A 116 13.06 -3.93 2.57
CA ILE A 116 11.64 -3.61 2.34
C ILE A 116 10.82 -4.38 3.38
N ARG A 117 9.98 -3.67 4.12
CA ARG A 117 8.99 -4.25 5.02
C ARG A 117 7.60 -4.01 4.46
N ALA A 118 6.90 -5.08 4.08
CA ALA A 118 5.53 -5.00 3.59
C ALA A 118 4.55 -5.47 4.67
N MET A 119 3.55 -4.64 4.96
CA MET A 119 2.46 -5.00 5.87
C MET A 119 1.29 -5.56 5.08
N VAL A 120 0.91 -6.79 5.39
CA VAL A 120 -0.17 -7.50 4.70
C VAL A 120 -1.28 -7.87 5.67
N LEU A 121 -2.52 -7.77 5.21
CA LEU A 121 -3.69 -8.21 5.94
C LEU A 121 -4.03 -9.65 5.50
N GLY A 122 -3.76 -10.62 6.39
CA GLY A 122 -3.99 -12.03 6.10
C GLY A 122 -2.83 -12.71 5.36
N GLN A 123 -2.44 -13.87 5.87
CA GLN A 123 -1.27 -14.61 5.35
C GLN A 123 -1.52 -15.32 4.01
N GLU A 124 -2.76 -15.52 3.64
CA GLU A 124 -3.17 -16.23 2.40
C GLU A 124 -3.73 -15.28 1.34
N SER A 125 -3.53 -13.97 1.50
CA SER A 125 -4.00 -13.00 0.52
C SER A 125 -3.15 -13.03 -0.77
N LEU A 126 -3.72 -12.58 -1.88
CA LEU A 126 -2.99 -12.39 -3.14
C LEU A 126 -1.72 -11.54 -2.94
N VAL A 127 -1.82 -10.51 -2.11
CA VAL A 127 -0.70 -9.62 -1.77
C VAL A 127 0.41 -10.41 -1.06
N ALA A 128 0.07 -11.20 -0.05
CA ALA A 128 1.03 -12.02 0.66
C ALA A 128 1.70 -13.07 -0.25
N THR A 129 0.93 -13.69 -1.13
CA THR A 129 1.45 -14.65 -2.11
C THR A 129 2.43 -13.99 -3.06
N GLY A 130 2.06 -12.88 -3.69
CA GLY A 130 2.93 -12.16 -4.61
C GLY A 130 4.22 -11.66 -3.95
N LEU A 131 4.15 -11.17 -2.71
CA LEU A 131 5.33 -10.75 -1.96
C LEU A 131 6.26 -11.93 -1.64
N ARG A 132 5.72 -13.10 -1.25
CA ARG A 132 6.55 -14.30 -1.01
C ARG A 132 7.24 -14.80 -2.28
N GLU A 133 6.53 -14.80 -3.40
CA GLU A 133 7.11 -15.14 -4.72
C GLU A 133 8.24 -14.19 -5.11
N ALA A 134 8.16 -12.93 -4.70
CA ALA A 134 9.21 -11.93 -4.88
C ALA A 134 10.34 -11.99 -3.82
N GLY A 135 10.32 -12.99 -2.93
CA GLY A 135 11.38 -13.23 -1.95
C GLY A 135 11.17 -12.64 -0.57
N HIS A 136 10.02 -11.99 -0.31
CA HIS A 136 9.69 -11.53 1.04
C HIS A 136 9.43 -12.71 1.98
N ARG A 137 9.87 -12.60 3.22
CA ARG A 137 9.69 -13.63 4.24
C ARG A 137 8.97 -13.04 5.45
N PRO A 138 8.06 -13.78 6.09
CA PRO A 138 7.45 -13.33 7.35
C PRO A 138 8.51 -13.12 8.43
N GLU A 139 8.49 -11.96 9.05
CA GLU A 139 9.36 -11.62 10.16
C GLU A 139 8.57 -10.83 11.21
N GLY A 140 8.45 -11.40 12.40
CA GLY A 140 7.71 -10.79 13.51
C GLY A 140 6.17 -10.82 13.33
N ALA A 141 5.50 -10.10 14.21
CA ALA A 141 4.06 -9.90 14.22
C ALA A 141 3.72 -8.48 14.66
N THR A 142 2.69 -7.88 14.08
CA THR A 142 2.18 -6.57 14.47
C THR A 142 0.96 -6.72 15.37
N LEU A 143 1.01 -6.10 16.54
CA LEU A 143 -0.08 -6.08 17.52
C LEU A 143 -0.64 -4.66 17.66
N TRP A 144 -1.96 -4.53 17.64
CA TRP A 144 -2.64 -3.24 17.75
C TRP A 144 -3.45 -3.14 19.04
N LYS A 145 -3.34 -2.01 19.73
CA LYS A 145 -4.21 -1.63 20.85
C LYS A 145 -4.80 -0.25 20.59
N ARG A 146 -6.12 -0.15 20.56
CA ARG A 146 -6.79 1.16 20.51
C ARG A 146 -6.76 1.78 21.89
N LEU A 147 -6.33 3.05 21.97
CA LEU A 147 -6.21 3.79 23.25
C LEU A 147 -7.37 4.76 23.50
N LEU A 148 -8.16 5.09 22.47
CA LEU A 148 -9.28 6.03 22.58
C LEU A 148 -10.61 5.30 22.36
N GLY A 149 -11.57 5.64 23.24
CA GLY A 149 -12.78 4.93 23.49
C GLY A 149 -13.83 4.91 22.38
N GLU A 150 -14.76 4.08 22.64
CA GLU A 150 -16.00 3.71 21.99
C GLU A 150 -16.67 4.85 21.22
N GLY A 151 -16.58 4.79 19.91
CA GLY A 151 -17.24 5.76 19.04
C GLY A 151 -17.08 5.46 17.55
N SER A 152 -16.98 4.19 17.15
CA SER A 152 -17.23 3.80 15.75
C SER A 152 -17.41 2.30 15.64
N ALA A 153 -18.49 1.93 14.94
CA ALA A 153 -19.06 0.61 14.76
C ALA A 153 -18.04 -0.54 14.72
N ARG A 154 -18.35 -1.55 15.51
CA ARG A 154 -17.74 -2.87 15.49
C ARG A 154 -17.73 -3.41 14.05
N HIS A 155 -16.57 -3.55 13.50
CA HIS A 155 -16.38 -4.49 12.41
C HIS A 155 -16.09 -5.83 13.07
N GLU A 156 -17.14 -6.59 13.35
CA GLU A 156 -17.02 -8.01 13.68
C GLU A 156 -16.45 -8.71 12.46
N ARG A 157 -15.16 -9.04 12.52
CA ARG A 157 -14.61 -10.05 11.63
C ARG A 157 -15.19 -11.37 12.09
N MET A 158 -16.12 -11.91 11.33
CA MET A 158 -16.54 -13.30 11.48
C MET A 158 -15.30 -14.18 11.26
N PRO A 159 -15.03 -15.15 12.17
CA PRO A 159 -14.03 -16.16 11.88
C PRO A 159 -14.51 -16.98 10.69
N ALA A 160 -13.65 -17.14 9.70
CA ALA A 160 -13.87 -18.12 8.65
C ALA A 160 -13.81 -19.51 9.27
N CYS A 161 -14.90 -20.28 9.10
CA CYS A 161 -14.89 -21.74 9.28
C CYS A 161 -14.08 -22.39 8.19
#